data_71bc33039968bb3416bdeb7aa5bf01be
#
_entry.id   71bc33039968bb3416bdeb7aa5bf01be
#
_cell.length_a   1.000
_cell.length_b   1.000
_cell.length_c   1.000
_cell.angle_alpha   90.00
_cell.angle_beta   90.00
_cell.angle_gamma   90.00
#
_symmetry.space_group_name_H-M   'P 1'
#
loop_
_entity.id
_entity.type
_entity.pdbx_description
1 polymer ?
#
loop_
_entity_poly.entity_id
_entity_poly.type
_entity_poly.pdbx_seq_one_letter_code
_entity_poly.pdbx_strand_id
1 'polypeptide(L)'
;MKYQAMSGRLGAIILLGALSLAIGGAATARPPYTKQELADQEKALLAVVDHGRDLWHGSNPSMSSNGLACGNCHPDAAASNPQTFPKYQADLGRVIALRDMINWCITTPQAGQPLDPDGADMVAMEAYAFYLYRGAKISPGLATEQTSPVVIKSGVGYPKKGSGVGYDKE
;
A
#
# COMPACT_ATOMS: atom_id res chain seq x y z
N MET A 1 64.85 36.01 -55.13
CA MET A 1 63.85 35.65 -54.15
C MET A 1 62.56 35.35 -54.89
N LYS A 2 62.15 34.08 -54.95
CA LYS A 2 61.00 33.63 -55.74
C LYS A 2 59.83 33.33 -54.77
N TYR A 3 58.74 34.05 -54.91
CA TYR A 3 57.48 33.73 -54.20
C TYR A 3 56.70 32.76 -55.10
N GLN A 4 56.44 31.57 -54.54
CA GLN A 4 55.51 30.62 -55.14
C GLN A 4 54.13 30.81 -54.50
N ALA A 5 53.18 31.02 -55.37
CA ALA A 5 51.75 31.09 -54.99
C ALA A 5 51.20 29.65 -54.81
N MET A 6 50.69 29.34 -53.64
CA MET A 6 49.94 28.11 -53.43
C MET A 6 48.45 28.39 -53.61
N SER A 7 47.90 27.77 -54.65
CA SER A 7 46.45 27.76 -54.89
C SER A 7 45.69 26.92 -53.85
N GLY A 8 44.87 27.60 -53.07
CA GLY A 8 43.95 26.93 -52.13
C GLY A 8 42.76 26.30 -52.85
N ARG A 9 42.61 25.02 -52.71
CA ARG A 9 41.39 24.30 -53.11
C ARG A 9 40.34 24.53 -52.05
N LEU A 10 39.23 25.20 -52.38
CA LEU A 10 38.03 25.24 -51.60
C LEU A 10 37.43 23.84 -51.58
N GLY A 11 37.52 23.17 -50.41
CA GLY A 11 36.76 21.97 -50.13
C GLY A 11 35.35 22.33 -49.67
N ALA A 12 34.39 21.98 -50.49
CA ALA A 12 32.97 22.11 -50.06
C ALA A 12 32.67 21.12 -48.92
N ILE A 13 32.45 21.62 -47.74
CA ILE A 13 31.95 20.83 -46.59
C ILE A 13 30.44 20.70 -46.76
N ILE A 14 30.01 19.51 -47.23
CA ILE A 14 28.58 19.13 -47.20
C ILE A 14 28.24 18.81 -45.78
N LEU A 15 27.52 19.70 -45.10
CA LEU A 15 26.88 19.46 -43.83
C LEU A 15 25.66 18.54 -44.07
N LEU A 16 25.85 17.23 -43.89
CA LEU A 16 24.76 16.29 -43.71
C LEU A 16 24.13 16.52 -42.33
N GLY A 17 23.11 17.36 -42.30
CA GLY A 17 22.23 17.49 -41.13
C GLY A 17 21.51 16.16 -40.89
N ALA A 18 21.96 15.40 -39.89
CA ALA A 18 21.22 14.26 -39.40
C ALA A 18 19.93 14.77 -38.72
N LEU A 19 18.84 14.72 -39.48
CA LEU A 19 17.47 14.91 -38.94
C LEU A 19 17.15 13.71 -38.06
N SER A 20 17.50 13.80 -36.76
CA SER A 20 17.09 12.83 -35.76
C SER A 20 15.59 12.98 -35.59
N LEU A 21 14.81 12.16 -36.29
CA LEU A 21 13.40 11.93 -35.92
C LEU A 21 13.40 11.31 -34.54
N ALA A 22 13.17 12.13 -33.53
CA ALA A 22 12.75 11.65 -32.21
C ALA A 22 11.37 10.97 -32.39
N ILE A 23 11.40 9.64 -32.59
CA ILE A 23 10.22 8.81 -32.46
C ILE A 23 9.89 8.85 -30.95
N GLY A 24 9.20 9.90 -30.54
CA GLY A 24 8.54 9.95 -29.24
C GLY A 24 7.53 8.82 -29.22
N GLY A 25 7.91 7.67 -28.68
CA GLY A 25 6.96 6.60 -28.38
C GLY A 25 5.87 7.19 -27.52
N ALA A 26 4.69 7.45 -28.09
CA ALA A 26 3.53 7.78 -27.31
C ALA A 26 3.36 6.63 -26.30
N ALA A 27 3.52 6.92 -25.02
CA ALA A 27 3.17 5.97 -23.98
C ALA A 27 1.69 5.66 -24.18
N THR A 28 1.39 4.52 -24.79
CA THR A 28 0.01 4.07 -24.97
C THR A 28 -0.53 3.78 -23.57
N ALA A 29 -1.44 4.63 -23.12
CA ALA A 29 -2.17 4.38 -21.89
C ALA A 29 -2.79 2.97 -21.97
N ARG A 30 -2.63 2.18 -20.92
CA ARG A 30 -3.26 0.87 -20.83
C ARG A 30 -4.77 1.02 -21.10
N PRO A 31 -5.39 0.15 -21.91
CA PRO A 31 -6.84 0.17 -22.06
C PRO A 31 -7.53 -0.06 -20.71
N PRO A 32 -8.73 0.46 -20.51
CA PRO A 32 -9.50 0.23 -19.29
C PRO A 32 -9.67 -1.27 -19.01
N TYR A 33 -9.68 -1.63 -17.73
CA TYR A 33 -9.92 -3.00 -17.33
C TYR A 33 -11.31 -3.47 -17.78
N THR A 34 -11.40 -4.72 -18.21
CA THR A 34 -12.66 -5.39 -18.46
C THR A 34 -13.38 -5.68 -17.15
N LYS A 35 -14.69 -5.95 -17.21
CA LYS A 35 -15.47 -6.36 -16.04
C LYS A 35 -14.93 -7.63 -15.39
N GLN A 36 -14.46 -8.58 -16.21
CA GLN A 36 -13.88 -9.82 -15.70
C GLN A 36 -12.58 -9.57 -14.94
N GLU A 37 -11.66 -8.77 -15.52
CA GLU A 37 -10.40 -8.43 -14.85
C GLU A 37 -10.65 -7.70 -13.53
N LEU A 38 -11.65 -6.82 -13.46
CA LEU A 38 -12.02 -6.13 -12.21
C LEU A 38 -12.56 -7.12 -11.17
N ALA A 39 -13.41 -8.07 -11.57
CA ALA A 39 -13.93 -9.09 -10.68
C ALA A 39 -12.84 -10.02 -10.15
N ASP A 40 -11.87 -10.40 -11.00
CA ASP A 40 -10.74 -11.22 -10.60
C ASP A 40 -9.81 -10.49 -9.61
N GLN A 41 -9.56 -9.19 -9.85
CA GLN A 41 -8.77 -8.35 -8.92
C GLN A 41 -9.48 -8.18 -7.57
N GLU A 42 -10.78 -7.95 -7.57
CA GLU A 42 -11.58 -7.85 -6.36
C GLU A 42 -11.52 -9.17 -5.56
N LYS A 43 -11.72 -10.30 -6.23
CA LYS A 43 -11.62 -11.61 -5.60
C LYS A 43 -10.25 -11.84 -4.97
N ALA A 44 -9.17 -11.47 -5.67
CA ALA A 44 -7.81 -11.57 -5.15
C ALA A 44 -7.61 -10.69 -3.91
N LEU A 45 -8.08 -9.42 -3.95
CA LEU A 45 -8.02 -8.52 -2.80
C LEU A 45 -8.78 -9.09 -1.60
N LEU A 46 -10.01 -9.57 -1.81
CA LEU A 46 -10.82 -10.11 -0.72
C LEU A 46 -10.21 -11.35 -0.08
N ALA A 47 -9.53 -12.20 -0.85
CA ALA A 47 -8.81 -13.35 -0.30
C ALA A 47 -7.68 -12.92 0.66
N VAL A 48 -6.95 -11.84 0.32
CA VAL A 48 -5.90 -11.28 1.18
C VAL A 48 -6.51 -10.63 2.44
N VAL A 49 -7.63 -9.91 2.30
CA VAL A 49 -8.38 -9.32 3.43
C VAL A 49 -8.91 -10.40 4.36
N ASP A 50 -9.44 -11.51 3.84
CA ASP A 50 -9.91 -12.65 4.62
C ASP A 50 -8.77 -13.30 5.43
N HIS A 51 -7.61 -13.48 4.79
CA HIS A 51 -6.42 -13.97 5.48
C HIS A 51 -6.00 -13.03 6.62
N GLY A 52 -5.99 -11.72 6.36
CA GLY A 52 -5.70 -10.70 7.37
C GLY A 52 -6.67 -10.73 8.56
N ARG A 53 -7.96 -10.96 8.29
CA ARG A 53 -8.95 -11.17 9.34
C ARG A 53 -8.63 -12.39 10.19
N ASP A 54 -8.34 -13.50 9.56
CA ASP A 54 -8.03 -14.73 10.28
C ASP A 54 -6.78 -14.54 11.17
N LEU A 55 -5.73 -13.87 10.66
CA LEU A 55 -4.55 -13.49 11.46
C LEU A 55 -4.91 -12.54 12.61
N TRP A 56 -5.78 -11.54 12.36
CA TRP A 56 -6.23 -10.57 13.38
C TRP A 56 -6.92 -11.24 14.56
N HIS A 57 -7.58 -12.37 14.31
CA HIS A 57 -8.27 -13.18 15.29
C HIS A 57 -7.45 -14.37 15.83
N GLY A 58 -6.14 -14.43 15.55
CA GLY A 58 -5.22 -15.36 16.19
C GLY A 58 -5.01 -16.68 15.45
N SER A 59 -5.21 -16.73 14.13
CA SER A 59 -4.99 -17.96 13.34
C SER A 59 -3.52 -18.36 13.23
N ASN A 60 -2.58 -17.43 13.47
CA ASN A 60 -1.14 -17.70 13.48
C ASN A 60 -0.63 -17.74 14.93
N PRO A 61 -0.35 -18.94 15.49
CA PRO A 61 0.05 -19.08 16.88
C PRO A 61 1.41 -18.46 17.21
N SER A 62 2.25 -18.19 16.22
CA SER A 62 3.55 -17.54 16.46
C SER A 62 3.40 -16.07 16.86
N MET A 63 2.29 -15.42 16.54
CA MET A 63 2.02 -14.03 16.86
C MET A 63 1.69 -13.78 18.33
N SER A 64 1.50 -14.84 19.12
CA SER A 64 1.15 -14.69 20.54
C SER A 64 1.65 -15.88 21.36
N SER A 65 2.29 -15.61 22.48
CA SER A 65 2.64 -16.65 23.48
C SER A 65 1.71 -16.66 24.69
N ASN A 66 0.81 -15.67 24.79
CA ASN A 66 -0.08 -15.52 25.96
C ASN A 66 -1.58 -15.63 25.60
N GLY A 67 -1.89 -16.04 24.37
CA GLY A 67 -3.27 -16.24 23.90
C GLY A 67 -4.02 -14.96 23.49
N LEU A 68 -3.38 -13.79 23.56
CA LEU A 68 -3.97 -12.56 23.05
C LEU A 68 -3.87 -12.50 21.52
N ALA A 69 -4.87 -11.93 20.89
CA ALA A 69 -4.88 -11.58 19.48
C ALA A 69 -5.21 -10.10 19.30
N CYS A 70 -4.95 -9.54 18.14
CA CYS A 70 -5.28 -8.13 17.83
C CYS A 70 -6.76 -7.82 18.09
N GLY A 71 -7.64 -8.77 17.74
CA GLY A 71 -9.09 -8.68 17.92
C GLY A 71 -9.56 -8.58 19.37
N ASN A 72 -8.75 -8.99 20.36
CA ASN A 72 -9.11 -8.84 21.78
C ASN A 72 -9.14 -7.37 22.22
N CYS A 73 -8.26 -6.54 21.68
CA CYS A 73 -8.21 -5.10 21.98
C CYS A 73 -8.90 -4.26 20.89
N HIS A 74 -8.87 -4.72 19.65
CA HIS A 74 -9.40 -4.03 18.49
C HIS A 74 -10.37 -4.94 17.70
N PRO A 75 -11.57 -5.22 18.23
CA PRO A 75 -12.56 -6.04 17.53
C PRO A 75 -12.80 -5.49 16.11
N ASP A 76 -12.66 -6.34 15.10
CA ASP A 76 -12.78 -5.95 13.69
C ASP A 76 -12.05 -4.63 13.35
N ALA A 77 -10.79 -4.54 13.79
CA ALA A 77 -9.93 -3.37 13.67
C ALA A 77 -10.49 -2.06 14.29
N ALA A 78 -11.52 -2.12 15.12
CA ALA A 78 -12.09 -0.95 15.78
C ALA A 78 -11.03 -0.16 16.55
N ALA A 79 -11.07 1.17 16.44
CA ALA A 79 -10.14 2.10 17.09
C ALA A 79 -8.64 1.91 16.71
N SER A 80 -8.31 1.10 15.71
CA SER A 80 -6.93 0.96 15.21
C SER A 80 -6.48 2.17 14.39
N ASN A 81 -7.43 2.90 13.82
CA ASN A 81 -7.24 4.13 13.03
C ASN A 81 -6.10 4.04 11.99
N PRO A 82 -6.11 3.04 11.08
CA PRO A 82 -5.04 2.82 10.11
C PRO A 82 -4.85 4.01 9.17
N GLN A 83 -5.89 4.79 8.89
CA GLN A 83 -5.86 5.97 8.03
C GLN A 83 -5.00 7.11 8.60
N THR A 84 -4.57 7.03 9.86
CA THR A 84 -3.71 8.03 10.50
C THR A 84 -2.22 7.73 10.33
N PHE A 85 -1.86 6.58 9.78
CA PHE A 85 -0.46 6.23 9.52
C PHE A 85 0.02 6.76 8.15
N PRO A 86 1.34 7.10 8.04
CA PRO A 86 2.33 7.09 9.11
C PRO A 86 2.07 8.20 10.13
N LYS A 87 2.36 7.92 11.43
CA LYS A 87 2.18 8.89 12.51
C LYS A 87 3.31 8.81 13.52
N TYR A 88 3.50 9.91 14.28
CA TYR A 88 4.39 9.88 15.43
C TYR A 88 3.75 9.06 16.55
N GLN A 89 4.49 8.08 17.06
CA GLN A 89 4.07 7.26 18.20
C GLN A 89 4.93 7.58 19.41
N ALA A 90 4.30 8.12 20.46
CA ALA A 90 5.01 8.61 21.63
C ALA A 90 5.79 7.50 22.35
N ASP A 91 5.20 6.31 22.53
CA ASP A 91 5.83 5.19 23.19
C ASP A 91 7.07 4.64 22.45
N LEU A 92 7.16 4.91 21.16
CA LEU A 92 8.29 4.52 20.32
C LEU A 92 9.22 5.69 20.00
N GLY A 93 8.83 6.92 20.34
CA GLY A 93 9.63 8.13 20.14
C GLY A 93 9.94 8.47 18.67
N ARG A 94 9.18 7.93 17.71
CA ARG A 94 9.44 8.11 16.28
C ARG A 94 8.18 8.04 15.43
N VAL A 95 8.29 8.51 14.19
CA VAL A 95 7.26 8.28 13.16
C VAL A 95 7.35 6.82 12.69
N ILE A 96 6.20 6.17 12.63
CA ILE A 96 6.08 4.75 12.24
C ILE A 96 5.00 4.53 11.21
N ALA A 97 5.12 3.45 10.44
CA ALA A 97 4.07 2.92 9.57
C ALA A 97 3.09 2.02 10.37
N LEU A 98 1.97 1.65 9.76
CA LEU A 98 1.01 0.74 10.39
C LEU A 98 1.64 -0.62 10.73
N ARG A 99 2.47 -1.16 9.84
CA ARG A 99 3.18 -2.43 10.04
C ARG A 99 4.11 -2.43 11.25
N ASP A 100 4.76 -1.30 11.54
CA ASP A 100 5.59 -1.15 12.74
C ASP A 100 4.73 -1.27 14.00
N MET A 101 3.53 -0.65 13.98
CA MET A 101 2.60 -0.72 15.11
C MET A 101 2.04 -2.14 15.29
N ILE A 102 1.70 -2.82 14.19
CA ILE A 102 1.27 -4.22 14.22
C ILE A 102 2.36 -5.08 14.89
N ASN A 103 3.61 -4.98 14.44
CA ASN A 103 4.71 -5.75 15.02
C ASN A 103 5.00 -5.37 16.48
N TRP A 104 4.86 -4.09 16.84
CA TRP A 104 4.97 -3.70 18.25
C TRP A 104 3.88 -4.37 19.10
N CYS A 105 2.64 -4.42 18.63
CA CYS A 105 1.56 -5.11 19.34
C CYS A 105 1.80 -6.62 19.46
N ILE A 106 2.33 -7.24 18.41
CA ILE A 106 2.67 -8.67 18.45
C ILE A 106 3.78 -8.93 19.47
N THR A 107 4.84 -8.14 19.48
CA THR A 107 6.00 -8.39 20.35
C THR A 107 5.83 -7.94 21.81
N THR A 108 5.00 -6.93 22.06
CA THR A 108 4.84 -6.32 23.38
C THR A 108 3.62 -6.89 24.13
N PRO A 109 2.35 -6.54 23.81
CA PRO A 109 1.23 -7.07 24.56
C PRO A 109 0.95 -8.56 24.29
N GLN A 110 1.25 -9.08 23.09
CA GLN A 110 1.01 -10.49 22.76
C GLN A 110 2.20 -11.40 23.05
N ALA A 111 3.37 -10.82 23.33
CA ALA A 111 4.63 -11.55 23.59
C ALA A 111 4.97 -12.60 22.51
N GLY A 112 4.60 -12.34 21.26
CA GLY A 112 4.79 -13.21 20.11
C GLY A 112 6.02 -12.86 19.27
N GLN A 113 6.13 -13.55 18.13
CA GLN A 113 7.19 -13.29 17.15
C GLN A 113 6.68 -12.29 16.10
N PRO A 114 7.47 -11.25 15.76
CA PRO A 114 7.06 -10.27 14.77
C PRO A 114 6.92 -10.92 13.39
N LEU A 115 6.01 -10.40 12.60
CA LEU A 115 5.88 -10.75 11.18
C LEU A 115 7.00 -10.09 10.37
N ASP A 116 7.40 -10.74 9.28
CA ASP A 116 8.22 -10.10 8.25
C ASP A 116 7.48 -8.87 7.71
N PRO A 117 8.04 -7.65 7.79
CA PRO A 117 7.39 -6.43 7.33
C PRO A 117 6.99 -6.44 5.86
N ASP A 118 7.70 -7.19 5.02
CA ASP A 118 7.44 -7.32 3.59
C ASP A 118 6.76 -8.67 3.23
N GLY A 119 6.43 -9.46 4.24
CA GLY A 119 5.81 -10.76 4.11
C GLY A 119 4.30 -10.70 3.81
N ALA A 120 3.77 -11.79 3.27
CA ALA A 120 2.36 -11.91 2.89
C ALA A 120 1.40 -11.72 4.09
N ASP A 121 1.79 -12.19 5.27
CA ASP A 121 0.98 -12.04 6.49
C ASP A 121 0.87 -10.57 6.91
N MET A 122 1.96 -9.79 6.82
CA MET A 122 1.91 -8.36 7.11
C MET A 122 1.06 -7.61 6.09
N VAL A 123 1.19 -7.93 4.80
CA VAL A 123 0.33 -7.36 3.75
C VAL A 123 -1.14 -7.68 4.03
N ALA A 124 -1.46 -8.89 4.48
CA ALA A 124 -2.82 -9.29 4.81
C ALA A 124 -3.37 -8.54 6.04
N MET A 125 -2.56 -8.37 7.08
CA MET A 125 -2.93 -7.59 8.26
C MET A 125 -3.24 -6.13 7.93
N GLU A 126 -2.38 -5.49 7.14
CA GLU A 126 -2.59 -4.12 6.67
C GLU A 126 -3.84 -4.04 5.76
N ALA A 127 -3.99 -5.00 4.82
CA ALA A 127 -5.14 -5.04 3.92
C ALA A 127 -6.46 -5.14 4.70
N TYR A 128 -6.54 -6.01 5.72
CA TYR A 128 -7.71 -6.11 6.56
C TYR A 128 -8.03 -4.81 7.29
N ALA A 129 -7.05 -4.20 7.96
CA ALA A 129 -7.24 -2.97 8.70
C ALA A 129 -7.70 -1.82 7.78
N PHE A 130 -7.01 -1.61 6.65
CA PHE A 130 -7.38 -0.57 5.68
C PHE A 130 -8.71 -0.83 4.99
N TYR A 131 -9.03 -2.09 4.70
CA TYR A 131 -10.30 -2.44 4.06
C TYR A 131 -11.49 -2.05 4.92
N LEU A 132 -11.40 -2.26 6.24
CA LEU A 132 -12.46 -1.86 7.17
C LEU A 132 -12.58 -0.33 7.32
N TYR A 133 -11.51 0.41 7.04
CA TYR A 133 -11.49 1.88 7.06
C TYR A 133 -11.55 2.51 5.66
N ARG A 134 -11.91 1.74 4.63
CA ARG A 134 -12.06 2.30 3.28
C ARG A 134 -13.07 3.43 3.27
N GLY A 135 -12.76 4.50 2.55
CA GLY A 135 -13.55 5.74 2.54
C GLY A 135 -13.26 6.71 3.69
N ALA A 136 -12.48 6.29 4.70
CA ALA A 136 -11.96 7.22 5.69
C ALA A 136 -10.93 8.17 5.06
N LYS A 137 -10.95 9.44 5.48
CA LYS A 137 -9.96 10.42 5.04
C LYS A 137 -8.58 10.05 5.57
N ILE A 138 -7.59 9.95 4.69
CA ILE A 138 -6.19 9.79 5.11
C ILE A 138 -5.75 11.04 5.86
N SER A 139 -5.26 10.87 7.09
CA SER A 139 -4.87 11.96 7.98
C SER A 139 -3.66 11.54 8.81
N PRO A 140 -2.44 11.50 8.22
CA PRO A 140 -1.21 11.28 8.98
C PRO A 140 -1.07 12.32 10.09
N GLY A 141 -0.70 11.89 11.28
CA GLY A 141 -0.79 12.78 12.42
C GLY A 141 0.28 12.59 13.48
N LEU A 142 0.22 13.45 14.48
CA LEU A 142 1.03 13.40 15.69
C LEU A 142 0.33 12.54 16.75
N ALA A 143 1.07 12.09 17.77
CA ALA A 143 0.52 11.29 18.87
C ALA A 143 -0.60 12.01 19.63
N THR A 144 -0.57 13.34 19.67
CA THR A 144 -1.58 14.19 20.31
C THR A 144 -2.85 14.36 19.49
N GLU A 145 -2.80 14.05 18.21
CA GLU A 145 -3.93 14.11 17.29
C GLU A 145 -4.61 12.74 17.19
N GLN A 146 -4.83 12.10 18.33
CA GLN A 146 -5.73 10.95 18.35
C GLN A 146 -7.13 11.49 18.02
N THR A 147 -7.35 11.63 16.74
CA THR A 147 -8.65 11.94 16.19
C THR A 147 -9.66 10.97 16.76
N SER A 148 -10.82 11.50 17.12
CA SER A 148 -11.97 10.74 17.58
C SER A 148 -12.10 9.42 16.83
N PRO A 149 -12.40 8.33 17.49
CA PRO A 149 -12.54 7.05 16.83
C PRO A 149 -13.46 7.23 15.63
N VAL A 150 -12.99 6.86 14.46
CA VAL A 150 -13.88 6.72 13.30
C VAL A 150 -14.91 5.71 13.75
N VAL A 151 -16.12 6.17 13.97
CA VAL A 151 -17.25 5.27 14.22
C VAL A 151 -17.43 4.53 12.90
N ILE A 152 -16.95 3.30 12.86
CA ILE A 152 -17.31 2.40 11.77
C ILE A 152 -18.83 2.35 11.86
N LYS A 153 -19.52 2.99 10.90
CA LYS A 153 -20.97 2.89 10.85
C LYS A 153 -21.27 1.40 10.75
N SER A 154 -21.85 0.86 11.81
CA SER A 154 -22.37 -0.50 11.85
C SER A 154 -23.34 -0.63 10.67
N GLY A 155 -22.94 -1.29 9.62
CA GLY A 155 -23.68 -1.35 8.36
C GLY A 155 -22.80 -1.59 7.16
N VAL A 156 -21.50 -1.22 7.23
CA VAL A 156 -20.53 -1.74 6.28
C VAL A 156 -20.09 -3.09 6.82
N GLY A 157 -20.97 -4.07 6.71
CA GLY A 157 -20.69 -5.42 7.16
C GLY A 157 -19.46 -5.95 6.45
N TYR A 158 -18.56 -6.55 7.22
CA TYR A 158 -17.53 -7.41 6.65
C TYR A 158 -18.26 -8.48 5.82
N PRO A 159 -17.86 -8.71 4.57
CA PRO A 159 -18.46 -9.77 3.78
C PRO A 159 -18.33 -11.08 4.53
N LYS A 160 -19.43 -11.76 4.80
CA LYS A 160 -19.38 -13.08 5.42
C LYS A 160 -18.54 -13.99 4.53
N LYS A 161 -17.60 -14.75 5.13
CA LYS A 161 -16.79 -15.72 4.42
C LYS A 161 -17.67 -16.56 3.49
N GLY A 162 -17.44 -16.49 2.18
CA GLY A 162 -18.22 -17.23 1.17
C GLY A 162 -19.45 -16.50 0.61
N SER A 163 -19.79 -15.30 1.07
CA SER A 163 -20.75 -14.45 0.37
C SER A 163 -20.02 -13.72 -0.76
N GLY A 164 -20.33 -14.03 -2.00
CA GLY A 164 -19.93 -13.21 -3.13
C GLY A 164 -20.40 -11.78 -2.89
N VAL A 165 -19.44 -10.88 -2.62
CA VAL A 165 -19.77 -9.57 -2.11
C VAL A 165 -20.35 -8.72 -3.20
N GLY A 166 -21.63 -8.40 -3.07
CA GLY A 166 -22.13 -7.18 -3.61
C GLY A 166 -21.71 -6.03 -2.72
N TYR A 167 -20.95 -5.08 -3.24
CA TYR A 167 -20.96 -3.75 -2.66
C TYR A 167 -22.40 -3.24 -2.81
N ASP A 168 -23.06 -2.97 -1.68
CA ASP A 168 -24.32 -2.27 -1.74
C ASP A 168 -24.04 -0.92 -2.40
N LYS A 169 -24.57 -0.77 -3.60
CA LYS A 169 -24.52 0.47 -4.35
C LYS A 169 -25.44 1.46 -3.64
N GLU A 170 -24.88 2.50 -3.07
CA GLU A 170 -25.57 3.77 -2.95
C GLU A 170 -25.42 4.58 -4.23
#